data_882fe3e263680e624df78863c7f87cd6
#
_entry.id   882fe3e263680e624df78863c7f87cd6
#
_cell.length_a   1.000
_cell.length_b   1.000
_cell.length_c   1.000
_cell.angle_alpha   90.00
_cell.angle_beta   90.00
_cell.angle_gamma   90.00
#
_symmetry.space_group_name_H-M   'P 1'
#
loop_
_entity.id
_entity.type
_entity.pdbx_description
1 polymer ?
#
loop_
_entity_poly.entity_id
_entity_poly.type
_entity_poly.pdbx_seq_one_letter_code
_entity_poly.pdbx_strand_id
1 'polypeptide(L)'
;MHRTHWEWPFFGPEHRTLGAGLDAWARDHLRWREPEDVDAACRELVAALGKAGWLRYAVCGREFGGARDTLDVRTLCVVRETLAYHDGLADFAFALQGLGSAPVGLFGTPDQRRRYLPRVASGEAIPAFALTEPEAGSDAAALRCEARPEDGGYVLNGTKTFVSNGGIADFYVVFARTGEADGARGITAFVVEASAPGLQVVERIEASAPHPLATLRFEDCWVPEVQRVGERAAGFRVAMRTLDVFRTTVAAAAVGFARRALDEARDRAVGRRMFGARLADLPLAQAALADMAARVDASALLTYRAAWLHDLGERAVGEAAMAKMVATENAQRVVDAAVQLWGGLGVTRGTVVEALYRQVRALRIYEGATEVQRLVVARELLREGGGESRGADGV
;
A
#
# COMPACT_ATOMS: atom_id res chain seq x y z
N MET A 1 13.46 17.45 9.97
CA MET A 1 13.29 16.93 11.34
C MET A 1 14.15 15.69 11.49
N HIS A 2 14.93 15.56 12.57
CA HIS A 2 15.68 14.34 12.80
C HIS A 2 14.68 13.18 12.96
N ARG A 3 14.89 12.07 12.24
CA ARG A 3 14.03 10.89 12.32
C ARG A 3 14.34 10.08 13.59
N THR A 4 14.23 10.75 14.75
CA THR A 4 14.53 10.19 16.07
C THR A 4 13.58 9.05 16.46
N HIS A 5 12.41 8.94 15.78
CA HIS A 5 11.48 7.86 16.02
C HIS A 5 12.05 6.46 15.67
N TRP A 6 13.04 6.37 14.78
CA TRP A 6 13.73 5.10 14.52
C TRP A 6 14.62 4.65 15.69
N GLU A 7 14.81 5.50 16.70
CA GLU A 7 15.47 5.15 17.97
C GLU A 7 14.50 4.56 18.99
N TRP A 8 13.21 4.55 18.71
CA TRP A 8 12.20 3.96 19.57
C TRP A 8 12.39 2.45 19.74
N PRO A 9 11.85 1.84 20.85
CA PRO A 9 12.04 0.43 21.15
C PRO A 9 11.52 -0.56 20.09
N PHE A 10 10.69 -0.10 19.17
CA PHE A 10 10.17 -0.91 18.08
C PHE A 10 11.25 -1.32 17.06
N PHE A 11 12.38 -0.64 17.00
CA PHE A 11 13.37 -0.77 15.94
C PHE A 11 14.66 -1.42 16.41
N GLY A 12 15.14 -2.41 15.61
CA GLY A 12 16.50 -2.90 15.69
C GLY A 12 17.50 -2.03 14.90
N PRO A 13 18.83 -2.26 15.10
CA PRO A 13 19.86 -1.54 14.35
C PRO A 13 19.72 -1.64 12.83
N GLU A 14 19.24 -2.77 12.34
CA GLU A 14 19.01 -3.04 10.92
C GLU A 14 17.97 -2.09 10.29
N HIS A 15 16.89 -1.76 11.01
CA HIS A 15 15.87 -0.82 10.53
C HIS A 15 16.41 0.61 10.41
N ARG A 16 17.26 1.02 11.37
CA ARG A 16 17.92 2.34 11.36
C ARG A 16 18.89 2.47 10.19
N THR A 17 19.72 1.44 9.99
CA THR A 17 20.67 1.39 8.87
C THR A 17 19.94 1.41 7.53
N LEU A 18 18.88 0.62 7.39
CA LEU A 18 18.03 0.58 6.20
C LEU A 18 17.44 1.96 5.91
N GLY A 19 16.79 2.56 6.91
CA GLY A 19 16.12 3.84 6.75
C GLY A 19 17.10 4.97 6.38
N ALA A 20 18.27 5.02 7.02
CA ALA A 20 19.31 6.00 6.71
C ALA A 20 19.87 5.81 5.29
N GLY A 21 20.13 4.56 4.89
CA GLY A 21 20.63 4.24 3.55
C GLY A 21 19.62 4.59 2.45
N LEU A 22 18.34 4.24 2.66
CA LEU A 22 17.29 4.58 1.71
C LEU A 22 17.03 6.09 1.64
N ASP A 23 17.06 6.79 2.77
CA ASP A 23 16.89 8.26 2.79
C ASP A 23 18.01 8.97 2.01
N ALA A 24 19.26 8.50 2.14
CA ALA A 24 20.38 9.04 1.36
C ALA A 24 20.18 8.77 -0.14
N TRP A 25 19.87 7.53 -0.51
CA TRP A 25 19.59 7.17 -1.90
C TRP A 25 18.43 7.99 -2.49
N ALA A 26 17.33 8.12 -1.75
CA ALA A 26 16.16 8.85 -2.21
C ALA A 26 16.43 10.33 -2.44
N ARG A 27 17.25 10.99 -1.60
CA ARG A 27 17.69 12.39 -1.83
C ARG A 27 18.42 12.58 -3.14
N ASP A 28 19.20 11.59 -3.55
CA ASP A 28 20.01 11.69 -4.78
C ASP A 28 19.20 11.34 -6.03
N HIS A 29 18.21 10.44 -5.93
CA HIS A 29 17.53 9.84 -7.07
C HIS A 29 16.08 10.27 -7.25
N LEU A 30 15.39 10.71 -6.19
CA LEU A 30 13.98 11.06 -6.25
C LEU A 30 13.75 12.59 -6.20
N ARG A 31 12.75 13.05 -6.93
CA ARG A 31 12.31 14.46 -6.92
C ARG A 31 10.80 14.49 -7.04
N TRP A 32 10.14 15.27 -6.20
CA TRP A 32 8.73 15.60 -6.35
C TRP A 32 8.51 16.25 -7.72
N ARG A 33 7.87 15.55 -8.62
CA ARG A 33 7.47 16.03 -9.93
C ARG A 33 6.18 15.35 -10.37
N GLU A 34 5.41 16.01 -11.21
CA GLU A 34 4.27 15.41 -11.88
C GLU A 34 4.76 14.82 -13.21
N PRO A 35 4.71 13.50 -13.40
CA PRO A 35 5.16 12.89 -14.64
C PRO A 35 4.16 13.18 -15.77
N GLU A 36 4.65 13.41 -16.98
CA GLU A 36 3.81 13.50 -18.20
C GLU A 36 3.25 12.12 -18.58
N ASP A 37 4.07 11.08 -18.48
CA ASP A 37 3.70 9.68 -18.65
C ASP A 37 3.88 8.93 -17.31
N VAL A 38 2.75 8.68 -16.66
CA VAL A 38 2.71 8.01 -15.36
C VAL A 38 3.18 6.56 -15.45
N ASP A 39 2.84 5.88 -16.54
CA ASP A 39 3.18 4.48 -16.75
C ASP A 39 4.69 4.30 -16.96
N ALA A 40 5.28 5.13 -17.82
CA ALA A 40 6.73 5.14 -18.05
C ALA A 40 7.48 5.50 -16.76
N ALA A 41 7.06 6.55 -16.05
CA ALA A 41 7.69 6.97 -14.80
C ALA A 41 7.61 5.88 -13.72
N CYS A 42 6.48 5.16 -13.61
CA CYS A 42 6.35 4.05 -12.66
C CYS A 42 7.29 2.89 -13.01
N ARG A 43 7.41 2.50 -14.30
CA ARG A 43 8.37 1.47 -14.75
C ARG A 43 9.81 1.86 -14.45
N GLU A 44 10.18 3.12 -14.71
CA GLU A 44 11.52 3.64 -14.41
C GLU A 44 11.82 3.57 -12.91
N LEU A 45 10.87 3.93 -12.05
CA LEU A 45 11.02 3.85 -10.60
C LEU A 45 11.15 2.41 -10.12
N VAL A 46 10.35 1.47 -10.64
CA VAL A 46 10.49 0.04 -10.33
C VAL A 46 11.88 -0.46 -10.71
N ALA A 47 12.35 -0.16 -11.93
CA ALA A 47 13.68 -0.55 -12.39
C ALA A 47 14.80 0.07 -11.53
N ALA A 48 14.69 1.35 -11.17
CA ALA A 48 15.67 2.04 -10.33
C ALA A 48 15.72 1.46 -8.90
N LEU A 49 14.56 1.21 -8.29
CA LEU A 49 14.46 0.58 -6.97
C LEU A 49 15.00 -0.86 -6.99
N GLY A 50 14.71 -1.62 -8.06
CA GLY A 50 15.22 -2.98 -8.26
C GLY A 50 16.74 -3.00 -8.40
N LYS A 51 17.30 -2.16 -9.29
CA LYS A 51 18.74 -2.01 -9.49
C LYS A 51 19.48 -1.62 -8.23
N ALA A 52 18.87 -0.76 -7.39
CA ALA A 52 19.44 -0.36 -6.11
C ALA A 52 19.22 -1.39 -4.99
N GLY A 53 18.49 -2.48 -5.25
CA GLY A 53 18.26 -3.57 -4.32
C GLY A 53 17.17 -3.30 -3.28
N TRP A 54 16.41 -2.19 -3.40
CA TRP A 54 15.36 -1.83 -2.44
C TRP A 54 14.13 -2.72 -2.55
N LEU A 55 13.77 -3.22 -3.75
CA LEU A 55 12.62 -4.11 -3.94
C LEU A 55 12.76 -5.47 -3.26
N ARG A 56 13.97 -5.90 -2.92
CA ARG A 56 14.21 -7.13 -2.15
C ARG A 56 13.52 -7.14 -0.78
N TYR A 57 13.24 -5.97 -0.22
CA TYR A 57 12.51 -5.84 1.05
C TYR A 57 10.99 -6.01 0.90
N ALA A 58 10.47 -5.90 -0.32
CA ALA A 58 9.06 -6.14 -0.63
C ALA A 58 8.73 -7.63 -0.90
N VAL A 59 9.74 -8.48 -1.07
CA VAL A 59 9.62 -9.89 -1.45
C VAL A 59 10.10 -10.79 -0.32
N CYS A 60 9.34 -11.84 0.01
CA CYS A 60 9.75 -12.87 0.98
C CYS A 60 10.49 -14.03 0.31
N GLY A 61 11.39 -14.65 1.08
CA GLY A 61 12.21 -15.79 0.63
C GLY A 61 13.55 -15.36 0.06
N ARG A 62 14.64 -15.57 0.82
CA ARG A 62 16.01 -15.26 0.38
C ARG A 62 16.40 -16.03 -0.86
N GLU A 63 15.97 -17.27 -0.99
CA GLU A 63 16.18 -18.11 -2.17
C GLU A 63 15.48 -17.57 -3.43
N PHE A 64 14.49 -16.68 -3.27
CA PHE A 64 13.74 -16.05 -4.34
C PHE A 64 14.11 -14.58 -4.55
N GLY A 65 15.25 -14.12 -4.01
CA GLY A 65 15.70 -12.74 -4.16
C GLY A 65 15.29 -11.78 -3.07
N GLY A 66 14.44 -12.20 -2.13
CA GLY A 66 14.03 -11.40 -0.98
C GLY A 66 15.21 -11.10 -0.03
N ALA A 67 15.11 -10.01 0.72
CA ALA A 67 16.08 -9.66 1.75
C ALA A 67 15.98 -10.56 2.99
N ARG A 68 14.80 -11.15 3.24
CA ARG A 68 14.50 -12.02 4.38
C ARG A 68 13.64 -13.22 3.93
N ASP A 69 13.55 -14.25 4.78
CA ASP A 69 12.73 -15.42 4.49
C ASP A 69 11.23 -15.15 4.65
N THR A 70 10.88 -14.23 5.54
CA THR A 70 9.53 -13.72 5.77
C THR A 70 9.46 -12.22 5.50
N LEU A 71 8.27 -11.67 5.28
CA LEU A 71 8.05 -10.24 5.25
C LEU A 71 8.22 -9.67 6.66
N ASP A 72 9.08 -8.67 6.80
CA ASP A 72 9.26 -7.91 8.03
C ASP A 72 8.48 -6.60 7.89
N VAL A 73 7.38 -6.47 8.64
CA VAL A 73 6.43 -5.36 8.45
C VAL A 73 7.03 -4.03 8.89
N ARG A 74 7.91 -4.01 9.91
CA ARG A 74 8.65 -2.79 10.29
C ARG A 74 9.57 -2.33 9.17
N THR A 75 10.28 -3.26 8.53
CA THR A 75 11.10 -2.96 7.35
C THR A 75 10.26 -2.37 6.22
N LEU A 76 9.12 -2.99 5.88
CA LEU A 76 8.20 -2.46 4.87
C LEU A 76 7.72 -1.04 5.24
N CYS A 77 7.37 -0.81 6.51
CA CYS A 77 6.94 0.49 6.99
C CYS A 77 8.05 1.55 6.88
N VAL A 78 9.29 1.23 7.26
CA VAL A 78 10.43 2.15 7.14
C VAL A 78 10.69 2.53 5.68
N VAL A 79 10.62 1.55 4.77
CA VAL A 79 10.80 1.81 3.33
C VAL A 79 9.67 2.70 2.80
N ARG A 80 8.41 2.37 3.07
CA ARG A 80 7.27 3.13 2.59
C ARG A 80 7.21 4.55 3.17
N GLU A 81 7.45 4.72 4.48
CA GLU A 81 7.54 6.05 5.09
C GLU A 81 8.62 6.90 4.43
N THR A 82 9.80 6.28 4.16
CA THR A 82 10.92 7.00 3.55
C THR A 82 10.61 7.39 2.10
N LEU A 83 10.09 6.46 1.28
CA LEU A 83 9.77 6.75 -0.11
C LEU A 83 8.63 7.79 -0.21
N ALA A 84 7.55 7.64 0.56
CA ALA A 84 6.44 8.57 0.59
C ALA A 84 6.85 10.01 1.00
N TYR A 85 7.85 10.14 1.85
CA TYR A 85 8.43 11.45 2.19
C TYR A 85 9.11 12.11 0.98
N HIS A 86 9.76 11.33 0.12
CA HIS A 86 10.53 11.84 -1.02
C HIS A 86 9.74 11.91 -2.33
N ASP A 87 8.92 10.90 -2.62
CA ASP A 87 8.14 10.81 -3.86
C ASP A 87 6.98 9.80 -3.71
N GLY A 88 5.74 10.26 -3.97
CA GLY A 88 4.55 9.43 -3.82
C GLY A 88 4.44 8.30 -4.84
N LEU A 89 4.92 8.50 -6.07
CA LEU A 89 4.91 7.46 -7.09
C LEU A 89 5.99 6.40 -6.81
N ALA A 90 7.12 6.78 -6.21
CA ALA A 90 8.15 5.82 -5.76
C ALA A 90 7.64 4.94 -4.60
N ASP A 91 6.88 5.52 -3.64
CA ASP A 91 6.18 4.72 -2.61
C ASP A 91 5.19 3.75 -3.26
N PHE A 92 4.37 4.24 -4.19
CA PHE A 92 3.42 3.40 -4.93
C PHE A 92 4.12 2.26 -5.67
N ALA A 93 5.19 2.55 -6.42
CA ALA A 93 5.96 1.55 -7.16
C ALA A 93 6.47 0.44 -6.21
N PHE A 94 7.09 0.81 -5.08
CA PHE A 94 7.54 -0.16 -4.08
C PHE A 94 6.39 -0.95 -3.46
N ALA A 95 5.32 -0.26 -3.04
CA ALA A 95 4.18 -0.88 -2.38
C ALA A 95 3.52 -1.96 -3.24
N LEU A 96 3.38 -1.70 -4.54
CA LEU A 96 2.72 -2.61 -5.46
C LEU A 96 3.60 -3.81 -5.85
N GLN A 97 4.92 -3.68 -5.85
CA GLN A 97 5.80 -4.85 -5.95
C GLN A 97 5.54 -5.83 -4.79
N GLY A 98 5.35 -5.31 -3.58
CA GLY A 98 5.01 -6.11 -2.41
C GLY A 98 3.59 -6.66 -2.47
N LEU A 99 2.58 -5.80 -2.56
CA LEU A 99 1.17 -6.18 -2.52
C LEU A 99 0.81 -7.18 -3.64
N GLY A 100 1.29 -6.93 -4.86
CA GLY A 100 0.99 -7.78 -6.00
C GLY A 100 1.68 -9.14 -5.97
N SER A 101 2.88 -9.23 -5.37
CA SER A 101 3.65 -10.49 -5.28
C SER A 101 3.41 -11.28 -3.99
N ALA A 102 2.94 -10.65 -2.92
CA ALA A 102 2.77 -11.30 -1.62
C ALA A 102 1.84 -12.52 -1.64
N PRO A 103 0.74 -12.57 -2.41
CA PRO A 103 -0.05 -13.80 -2.52
C PRO A 103 0.78 -14.99 -3.00
N VAL A 104 1.65 -14.79 -4.00
CA VAL A 104 2.57 -15.82 -4.50
C VAL A 104 3.61 -16.16 -3.44
N GLY A 105 4.16 -15.15 -2.78
CA GLY A 105 5.18 -15.34 -1.74
C GLY A 105 4.66 -16.11 -0.53
N LEU A 106 3.43 -15.84 -0.08
CA LEU A 106 2.84 -16.42 1.13
C LEU A 106 2.18 -17.78 0.87
N PHE A 107 1.55 -17.97 -0.31
CA PHE A 107 0.68 -19.11 -0.59
C PHE A 107 1.02 -19.87 -1.89
N GLY A 108 1.91 -19.33 -2.71
CA GLY A 108 2.32 -19.96 -3.96
C GLY A 108 3.14 -21.24 -3.76
N THR A 109 3.12 -22.10 -4.76
CA THR A 109 3.98 -23.29 -4.81
C THR A 109 5.47 -22.88 -4.95
N PRO A 110 6.42 -23.75 -4.63
CA PRO A 110 7.84 -23.47 -4.88
C PRO A 110 8.15 -23.07 -6.33
N ASP A 111 7.45 -23.66 -7.31
CA ASP A 111 7.63 -23.34 -8.73
C ASP A 111 7.10 -21.95 -9.08
N GLN A 112 5.94 -21.57 -8.55
CA GLN A 112 5.41 -20.21 -8.70
C GLN A 112 6.36 -19.18 -8.07
N ARG A 113 6.84 -19.43 -6.84
CA ARG A 113 7.81 -18.55 -6.18
C ARG A 113 9.08 -18.37 -7.00
N ARG A 114 9.68 -19.47 -7.50
CA ARG A 114 10.87 -19.44 -8.36
C ARG A 114 10.64 -18.68 -9.67
N ARG A 115 9.45 -18.80 -10.24
CA ARG A 115 9.12 -18.14 -11.52
C ARG A 115 8.94 -16.64 -11.38
N TYR A 116 8.26 -16.17 -10.34
CA TYR A 116 7.80 -14.79 -10.24
C TYR A 116 8.65 -13.91 -9.33
N LEU A 117 8.98 -14.39 -8.13
CA LEU A 117 9.56 -13.54 -7.09
C LEU A 117 10.95 -12.96 -7.42
N PRO A 118 11.91 -13.69 -8.04
CA PRO A 118 13.19 -13.11 -8.39
C PRO A 118 13.08 -11.93 -9.34
N ARG A 119 12.18 -12.02 -10.32
CA ARG A 119 11.94 -10.93 -11.29
C ARG A 119 11.26 -9.71 -10.66
N VAL A 120 10.42 -9.92 -9.65
CA VAL A 120 9.82 -8.82 -8.85
C VAL A 120 10.90 -8.16 -7.98
N ALA A 121 11.75 -8.95 -7.32
CA ALA A 121 12.82 -8.44 -6.46
C ALA A 121 13.88 -7.65 -7.23
N SER A 122 14.14 -8.01 -8.49
CA SER A 122 15.08 -7.29 -9.38
C SER A 122 14.44 -6.07 -10.08
N GLY A 123 13.12 -5.96 -10.08
CA GLY A 123 12.38 -4.93 -10.82
C GLY A 123 12.19 -5.25 -12.31
N GLU A 124 12.46 -6.50 -12.73
CA GLU A 124 12.23 -6.98 -14.10
C GLU A 124 10.77 -7.31 -14.39
N ALA A 125 9.98 -7.59 -13.36
CA ALA A 125 8.55 -7.84 -13.49
C ALA A 125 7.75 -6.98 -12.51
N ILE A 126 6.61 -6.49 -12.99
CA ILE A 126 5.66 -5.68 -12.25
C ILE A 126 4.42 -6.53 -11.97
N PRO A 127 4.10 -6.83 -10.70
CA PRO A 127 2.88 -7.52 -10.31
C PRO A 127 1.70 -6.56 -10.12
N ALA A 128 0.49 -7.11 -10.17
CA ALA A 128 -0.72 -6.41 -9.77
C ALA A 128 -1.64 -7.30 -8.93
N PHE A 129 -2.46 -6.66 -8.07
CA PHE A 129 -3.43 -7.31 -7.19
C PHE A 129 -4.85 -6.93 -7.66
N ALA A 130 -5.58 -7.87 -8.26
CA ALA A 130 -6.86 -7.64 -8.92
C ALA A 130 -8.01 -8.28 -8.11
N LEU A 131 -8.45 -7.58 -7.04
CA LEU A 131 -9.53 -8.02 -6.15
C LEU A 131 -10.85 -7.30 -6.45
N THR A 132 -10.80 -5.96 -6.50
CA THR A 132 -11.96 -5.06 -6.55
C THR A 132 -12.74 -5.17 -7.84
N GLU A 133 -14.08 -5.14 -7.73
CA GLU A 133 -15.02 -5.07 -8.86
C GLU A 133 -15.89 -3.82 -8.76
N PRO A 134 -16.57 -3.40 -9.83
CA PRO A 134 -17.44 -2.22 -9.80
C PRO A 134 -18.46 -2.23 -8.67
N GLU A 135 -19.05 -3.40 -8.36
CA GLU A 135 -20.07 -3.57 -7.33
C GLU A 135 -19.53 -4.22 -6.03
N ALA A 136 -18.24 -4.56 -5.97
CA ALA A 136 -17.62 -5.24 -4.83
C ALA A 136 -16.24 -4.63 -4.49
N GLY A 137 -16.27 -3.50 -3.78
CA GLY A 137 -15.07 -2.82 -3.25
C GLY A 137 -14.87 -3.16 -1.77
N SER A 138 -15.55 -2.45 -0.87
CA SER A 138 -15.47 -2.73 0.58
C SER A 138 -16.02 -4.10 0.96
N ASP A 139 -17.07 -4.55 0.28
CA ASP A 139 -17.60 -5.92 0.39
C ASP A 139 -16.93 -6.84 -0.64
N ALA A 140 -15.64 -7.11 -0.41
CA ALA A 140 -14.85 -7.95 -1.33
C ALA A 140 -15.34 -9.40 -1.40
N ALA A 141 -16.10 -9.88 -0.41
CA ALA A 141 -16.69 -11.24 -0.43
C ALA A 141 -17.84 -11.37 -1.44
N ALA A 142 -18.42 -10.24 -1.88
CA ALA A 142 -19.50 -10.19 -2.87
C ALA A 142 -19.00 -10.16 -4.32
N LEU A 143 -17.71 -10.32 -4.59
CA LEU A 143 -17.17 -10.36 -5.96
C LEU A 143 -17.87 -11.41 -6.83
N ARG A 144 -18.00 -11.12 -8.13
CA ARG A 144 -18.77 -11.91 -9.10
C ARG A 144 -17.92 -12.47 -10.26
N CYS A 145 -16.68 -12.00 -10.42
CA CYS A 145 -15.78 -12.57 -11.43
C CYS A 145 -15.69 -14.08 -11.22
N GLU A 146 -16.00 -14.86 -12.24
CA GLU A 146 -16.09 -16.31 -12.19
C GLU A 146 -14.81 -16.96 -12.72
N ALA A 147 -14.47 -18.11 -12.17
CA ALA A 147 -13.44 -19.01 -12.67
C ALA A 147 -14.07 -20.42 -12.78
N ARG A 148 -14.64 -20.71 -13.95
CA ARG A 148 -15.28 -22.01 -14.22
C ARG A 148 -14.21 -23.07 -14.49
N PRO A 149 -14.22 -24.20 -13.77
CA PRO A 149 -13.31 -25.30 -14.07
C PRO A 149 -13.47 -25.79 -15.51
N GLU A 150 -12.34 -25.95 -16.20
CA GLU A 150 -12.26 -26.51 -17.55
C GLU A 150 -10.99 -27.36 -17.65
N ASP A 151 -10.89 -28.21 -18.67
CA ASP A 151 -9.84 -29.22 -18.80
C ASP A 151 -8.43 -28.68 -18.53
N GLY A 152 -7.79 -29.13 -17.44
CA GLY A 152 -6.46 -28.72 -17.00
C GLY A 152 -6.34 -27.32 -16.40
N GLY A 153 -7.48 -26.61 -16.16
CA GLY A 153 -7.44 -25.25 -15.62
C GLY A 153 -8.80 -24.63 -15.35
N TYR A 154 -8.90 -23.34 -15.58
CA TYR A 154 -10.10 -22.53 -15.34
C TYR A 154 -10.29 -21.51 -16.45
N VAL A 155 -11.53 -21.20 -16.79
CA VAL A 155 -11.91 -20.08 -17.65
C VAL A 155 -12.45 -18.96 -16.79
N LEU A 156 -11.78 -17.81 -16.83
CA LEU A 156 -12.15 -16.61 -16.08
C LEU A 156 -13.04 -15.71 -16.93
N ASN A 157 -14.16 -15.24 -16.33
CA ASN A 157 -15.07 -14.26 -16.91
C ASN A 157 -15.45 -13.22 -15.85
N GLY A 158 -15.34 -11.93 -16.20
CA GLY A 158 -15.71 -10.84 -15.30
C GLY A 158 -14.88 -9.59 -15.47
N THR A 159 -15.04 -8.65 -14.54
CA THR A 159 -14.38 -7.33 -14.60
C THR A 159 -13.75 -7.01 -13.26
N LYS A 160 -12.51 -6.54 -13.27
CA LYS A 160 -11.81 -5.97 -12.10
C LYS A 160 -11.53 -4.49 -12.34
N THR A 161 -11.77 -3.65 -11.36
CA THR A 161 -11.56 -2.21 -11.48
C THR A 161 -10.64 -1.66 -10.40
N PHE A 162 -10.14 -0.45 -10.58
CA PHE A 162 -9.14 0.17 -9.70
C PHE A 162 -7.92 -0.72 -9.46
N VAL A 163 -7.53 -1.48 -10.48
CA VAL A 163 -6.36 -2.35 -10.40
C VAL A 163 -5.10 -1.51 -10.55
N SER A 164 -4.37 -1.36 -9.45
CA SER A 164 -3.06 -0.71 -9.44
C SER A 164 -2.07 -1.50 -10.30
N ASN A 165 -1.21 -0.80 -11.04
CA ASN A 165 -0.38 -1.34 -12.10
C ASN A 165 -1.17 -1.96 -13.28
N GLY A 166 -2.49 -1.81 -13.32
CA GLY A 166 -3.29 -2.26 -14.47
C GLY A 166 -2.79 -1.61 -15.76
N GLY A 167 -2.50 -2.41 -16.79
CA GLY A 167 -1.94 -1.98 -18.06
C GLY A 167 -0.42 -1.85 -18.10
N ILE A 168 0.27 -1.92 -16.96
CA ILE A 168 1.73 -1.96 -16.90
C ILE A 168 2.28 -3.26 -16.27
N ALA A 169 1.44 -4.03 -15.60
CA ALA A 169 1.85 -5.27 -14.96
C ALA A 169 2.22 -6.36 -15.97
N ASP A 170 3.18 -7.21 -15.59
CA ASP A 170 3.56 -8.43 -16.31
C ASP A 170 2.64 -9.60 -15.94
N PHE A 171 2.12 -9.59 -14.70
CA PHE A 171 1.14 -10.56 -14.24
C PHE A 171 0.21 -9.97 -13.17
N TYR A 172 -0.96 -10.56 -13.05
CA TYR A 172 -2.01 -10.17 -12.12
C TYR A 172 -2.32 -11.32 -11.17
N VAL A 173 -2.43 -11.05 -9.86
CA VAL A 173 -3.08 -12.00 -8.95
C VAL A 173 -4.56 -11.65 -8.90
N VAL A 174 -5.37 -12.52 -9.49
CA VAL A 174 -6.81 -12.32 -9.71
C VAL A 174 -7.59 -13.20 -8.75
N PHE A 175 -8.60 -12.63 -8.10
CA PHE A 175 -9.51 -13.35 -7.21
C PHE A 175 -10.85 -13.56 -7.91
N ALA A 176 -11.27 -14.82 -8.05
CA ALA A 176 -12.47 -15.18 -8.79
C ALA A 176 -13.23 -16.30 -8.08
N ARG A 177 -14.51 -16.39 -8.37
CA ARG A 177 -15.43 -17.37 -7.77
C ARG A 177 -15.35 -18.71 -8.50
N THR A 178 -15.09 -19.78 -7.75
CA THR A 178 -14.98 -21.15 -8.30
C THR A 178 -16.19 -22.04 -7.96
N GLY A 179 -17.22 -21.48 -7.32
CA GLY A 179 -18.55 -22.12 -7.20
C GLY A 179 -18.73 -23.10 -6.04
N GLU A 180 -17.76 -23.25 -5.10
CA GLU A 180 -17.86 -24.17 -3.98
C GLU A 180 -18.89 -23.73 -2.93
N ALA A 181 -19.01 -22.38 -2.75
CA ALA A 181 -19.93 -21.79 -1.78
C ALA A 181 -20.15 -20.31 -2.09
N ASP A 182 -21.17 -19.73 -1.50
CA ASP A 182 -21.39 -18.29 -1.52
C ASP A 182 -20.42 -17.53 -0.59
N GLY A 183 -20.29 -16.21 -0.84
CA GLY A 183 -19.46 -15.32 -0.02
C GLY A 183 -17.97 -15.67 -0.08
N ALA A 184 -17.27 -15.47 1.02
CA ALA A 184 -15.82 -15.60 1.12
C ALA A 184 -15.28 -17.01 0.80
N ARG A 185 -16.08 -18.06 1.05
CA ARG A 185 -15.67 -19.46 0.89
C ARG A 185 -15.72 -19.98 -0.54
N GLY A 186 -16.23 -19.22 -1.49
CA GLY A 186 -16.29 -19.60 -2.91
C GLY A 186 -15.23 -18.92 -3.77
N ILE A 187 -14.23 -18.27 -3.17
CA ILE A 187 -13.22 -17.45 -3.88
C ILE A 187 -11.88 -18.19 -3.94
N THR A 188 -11.27 -18.20 -5.13
CA THR A 188 -9.93 -18.76 -5.38
C THR A 188 -9.03 -17.68 -5.99
N ALA A 189 -7.73 -17.77 -5.77
CA ALA A 189 -6.74 -16.85 -6.31
C ALA A 189 -5.96 -17.50 -7.44
N PHE A 190 -5.64 -16.72 -8.48
CA PHE A 190 -4.92 -17.17 -9.68
C PHE A 190 -3.86 -16.15 -10.09
N VAL A 191 -2.71 -16.63 -10.57
CA VAL A 191 -1.80 -15.80 -11.34
C VAL A 191 -2.27 -15.80 -12.80
N VAL A 192 -2.47 -14.63 -13.37
CA VAL A 192 -2.83 -14.45 -14.79
C VAL A 192 -1.74 -13.60 -15.44
N GLU A 193 -1.07 -14.15 -16.44
CA GLU A 193 -0.06 -13.40 -17.21
C GLU A 193 -0.74 -12.25 -17.97
N ALA A 194 -0.05 -11.11 -18.10
CA ALA A 194 -0.62 -9.96 -18.83
C ALA A 194 -0.92 -10.26 -20.31
N SER A 195 -0.21 -11.24 -20.88
CA SER A 195 -0.40 -11.69 -22.26
C SER A 195 -1.45 -12.80 -22.42
N ALA A 196 -2.17 -13.18 -21.33
CA ALA A 196 -3.16 -14.25 -21.40
C ALA A 196 -4.28 -13.87 -22.39
N PRO A 197 -4.63 -14.77 -23.33
CA PRO A 197 -5.79 -14.56 -24.21
C PRO A 197 -7.06 -14.34 -23.39
N GLY A 198 -7.90 -13.39 -23.80
CA GLY A 198 -9.12 -13.06 -23.09
C GLY A 198 -8.95 -12.04 -21.95
N LEU A 199 -7.73 -11.63 -21.58
CA LEU A 199 -7.48 -10.50 -20.70
C LEU A 199 -7.34 -9.22 -21.50
N GLN A 200 -8.09 -8.18 -21.12
CA GLN A 200 -8.09 -6.87 -21.77
C GLN A 200 -8.03 -5.74 -20.72
N VAL A 201 -7.27 -4.69 -21.03
CA VAL A 201 -7.36 -3.40 -20.33
C VAL A 201 -8.44 -2.58 -21.05
N VAL A 202 -9.60 -2.43 -20.42
CA VAL A 202 -10.76 -1.77 -21.06
C VAL A 202 -10.87 -0.29 -20.71
N GLU A 203 -10.19 0.15 -19.64
CA GLU A 203 -10.21 1.53 -19.20
C GLU A 203 -8.93 1.87 -18.45
N ARG A 204 -8.36 3.05 -18.73
CA ARG A 204 -7.30 3.66 -17.92
C ARG A 204 -7.96 4.68 -16.99
N ILE A 205 -7.74 4.53 -15.68
CA ILE A 205 -8.37 5.37 -14.65
C ILE A 205 -7.41 6.47 -14.25
N GLU A 206 -7.77 7.73 -14.48
CA GLU A 206 -7.03 8.88 -13.96
C GLU A 206 -7.48 9.19 -12.53
N ALA A 207 -6.58 9.07 -11.57
CA ALA A 207 -6.80 9.41 -10.17
C ALA A 207 -6.32 10.82 -9.84
N SER A 208 -6.72 11.36 -8.69
CA SER A 208 -6.26 12.68 -8.22
C SER A 208 -4.74 12.77 -8.05
N ALA A 209 -4.09 11.67 -7.71
CA ALA A 209 -2.64 11.52 -7.73
C ALA A 209 -2.22 10.62 -8.91
N PRO A 210 -1.06 10.86 -9.53
CA PRO A 210 -0.61 10.10 -10.69
C PRO A 210 -0.20 8.67 -10.27
N HIS A 211 -1.08 7.70 -10.56
CA HIS A 211 -0.84 6.27 -10.34
C HIS A 211 -1.33 5.48 -11.55
N PRO A 212 -0.60 4.44 -12.00
CA PRO A 212 -1.11 3.52 -13.03
C PRO A 212 -2.31 2.74 -12.47
N LEU A 213 -3.49 3.03 -12.98
CA LEU A 213 -4.75 2.38 -12.60
C LEU A 213 -5.54 1.97 -13.83
N ALA A 214 -6.20 0.82 -13.79
CA ALA A 214 -7.05 0.36 -14.89
C ALA A 214 -8.24 -0.48 -14.43
N THR A 215 -9.21 -0.59 -15.32
CA THR A 215 -10.25 -1.61 -15.34
C THR A 215 -9.83 -2.72 -16.29
N LEU A 216 -9.88 -3.96 -15.81
CA LEU A 216 -9.54 -5.17 -16.55
C LEU A 216 -10.82 -5.97 -16.84
N ARG A 217 -10.92 -6.55 -18.04
CA ARG A 217 -11.96 -7.48 -18.43
C ARG A 217 -11.35 -8.83 -18.76
N PHE A 218 -12.01 -9.87 -18.27
CA PHE A 218 -11.70 -11.26 -18.57
C PHE A 218 -12.88 -11.81 -19.38
N GLU A 219 -12.62 -12.26 -20.60
CA GLU A 219 -13.59 -12.88 -21.51
C GLU A 219 -13.00 -14.19 -22.00
N ASP A 220 -13.57 -15.30 -21.52
CA ASP A 220 -13.09 -16.66 -21.76
C ASP A 220 -11.56 -16.80 -21.56
N CYS A 221 -11.03 -16.11 -20.53
CA CYS A 221 -9.61 -16.10 -20.21
C CYS A 221 -9.22 -17.40 -19.53
N TRP A 222 -8.60 -18.33 -20.30
CA TRP A 222 -8.16 -19.61 -19.77
C TRP A 222 -6.87 -19.48 -18.95
N VAL A 223 -6.86 -20.10 -17.78
CA VAL A 223 -5.73 -20.08 -16.83
C VAL A 223 -5.45 -21.53 -16.39
N PRO A 224 -4.23 -22.05 -16.57
CA PRO A 224 -3.91 -23.42 -16.19
C PRO A 224 -3.97 -23.63 -14.67
N GLU A 225 -4.32 -24.86 -14.23
CA GLU A 225 -4.40 -25.23 -12.79
C GLU A 225 -3.12 -24.88 -12.01
N VAL A 226 -1.95 -25.00 -12.63
CA VAL A 226 -0.65 -24.68 -12.00
C VAL A 226 -0.48 -23.20 -11.65
N GLN A 227 -1.35 -22.32 -12.14
CA GLN A 227 -1.39 -20.89 -11.82
C GLN A 227 -2.32 -20.55 -10.65
N ARG A 228 -3.03 -21.53 -10.10
CA ARG A 228 -3.82 -21.35 -8.87
C ARG A 228 -2.89 -21.08 -7.68
N VAL A 229 -3.17 -20.03 -6.91
CA VAL A 229 -2.39 -19.62 -5.74
C VAL A 229 -3.08 -20.13 -4.47
N GLY A 230 -2.40 -20.99 -3.74
CA GLY A 230 -2.96 -21.63 -2.56
C GLY A 230 -4.01 -22.70 -2.91
N GLU A 231 -4.85 -23.05 -1.95
CA GLU A 231 -5.90 -24.04 -2.11
C GLU A 231 -7.13 -23.44 -2.82
N ARG A 232 -7.89 -24.28 -3.50
CA ARG A 232 -9.20 -23.93 -4.06
C ARG A 232 -10.13 -23.46 -2.94
N ALA A 233 -10.96 -22.45 -3.21
CA ALA A 233 -11.86 -21.82 -2.23
C ALA A 233 -11.17 -21.12 -1.05
N ALA A 234 -9.83 -20.96 -1.07
CA ALA A 234 -9.06 -20.26 -0.04
C ALA A 234 -8.64 -18.83 -0.46
N GLY A 235 -9.06 -18.35 -1.63
CA GLY A 235 -8.63 -17.07 -2.19
C GLY A 235 -8.95 -15.85 -1.31
N PHE A 236 -10.10 -15.87 -0.62
CA PHE A 236 -10.42 -14.79 0.30
C PHE A 236 -9.43 -14.72 1.48
N ARG A 237 -9.03 -15.89 2.02
CA ARG A 237 -7.98 -15.96 3.05
C ARG A 237 -6.64 -15.44 2.52
N VAL A 238 -6.28 -15.78 1.27
CA VAL A 238 -5.09 -15.24 0.59
C VAL A 238 -5.15 -13.72 0.52
N ALA A 239 -6.27 -13.16 0.06
CA ALA A 239 -6.47 -11.71 -0.02
C ALA A 239 -6.35 -11.02 1.34
N MET A 240 -7.06 -11.51 2.35
CA MET A 240 -7.09 -10.89 3.68
C MET A 240 -5.73 -10.96 4.37
N ARG A 241 -5.02 -12.08 4.31
CA ARG A 241 -3.67 -12.21 4.87
C ARG A 241 -2.67 -11.28 4.20
N THR A 242 -2.79 -11.09 2.89
CA THR A 242 -1.98 -10.11 2.17
C THR A 242 -2.30 -8.69 2.65
N LEU A 243 -3.57 -8.32 2.73
CA LEU A 243 -4.01 -7.01 3.18
C LEU A 243 -3.67 -6.73 4.65
N ASP A 244 -3.64 -7.72 5.53
CA ASP A 244 -3.25 -7.53 6.94
C ASP A 244 -1.81 -7.03 7.08
N VAL A 245 -0.90 -7.51 6.22
CA VAL A 245 0.47 -6.99 6.13
C VAL A 245 0.46 -5.55 5.59
N PHE A 246 -0.20 -5.33 4.44
CA PHE A 246 -0.04 -4.07 3.69
C PHE A 246 -0.85 -2.90 4.27
N ARG A 247 -1.95 -3.12 4.98
CA ARG A 247 -2.69 -2.06 5.71
C ARG A 247 -1.81 -1.27 6.67
N THR A 248 -0.97 -1.96 7.42
CA THR A 248 -0.01 -1.31 8.33
C THR A 248 0.98 -0.45 7.54
N THR A 249 1.40 -0.90 6.39
CA THR A 249 2.35 -0.15 5.54
C THR A 249 1.71 1.07 4.86
N VAL A 250 0.38 1.07 4.62
CA VAL A 250 -0.36 2.29 4.21
C VAL A 250 -0.30 3.36 5.29
N ALA A 251 -0.42 2.96 6.56
CA ALA A 251 -0.25 3.90 7.68
C ALA A 251 1.16 4.53 7.69
N ALA A 252 2.19 3.74 7.39
CA ALA A 252 3.56 4.26 7.29
C ALA A 252 3.76 5.24 6.13
N ALA A 253 3.19 4.97 4.96
CA ALA A 253 3.18 5.92 3.84
C ALA A 253 2.48 7.24 4.24
N ALA A 254 1.34 7.15 4.93
CA ALA A 254 0.64 8.32 5.45
C ALA A 254 1.50 9.15 6.43
N VAL A 255 2.28 8.47 7.29
CA VAL A 255 3.27 9.13 8.17
C VAL A 255 4.34 9.82 7.34
N GLY A 256 4.86 9.20 6.28
CA GLY A 256 5.85 9.78 5.38
C GLY A 256 5.37 11.07 4.72
N PHE A 257 4.18 11.04 4.13
CA PHE A 257 3.54 12.22 3.54
C PHE A 257 3.30 13.33 4.58
N ALA A 258 2.80 12.98 5.77
CA ALA A 258 2.55 13.93 6.83
C ALA A 258 3.84 14.58 7.36
N ARG A 259 4.93 13.82 7.50
CA ARG A 259 6.25 14.35 7.86
C ARG A 259 6.77 15.33 6.82
N ARG A 260 6.64 15.00 5.53
CA ARG A 260 7.03 15.91 4.47
C ARG A 260 6.22 17.20 4.54
N ALA A 261 4.91 17.11 4.70
CA ALA A 261 4.05 18.29 4.83
C ALA A 261 4.40 19.16 6.03
N LEU A 262 4.73 18.56 7.17
CA LEU A 262 5.18 19.26 8.38
C LEU A 262 6.50 20.01 8.13
N ASP A 263 7.48 19.36 7.47
CA ASP A 263 8.77 20.00 7.16
C ASP A 263 8.59 21.16 6.19
N GLU A 264 7.78 21.01 5.13
CA GLU A 264 7.43 22.09 4.19
C GLU A 264 6.72 23.26 4.89
N ALA A 265 5.78 22.99 5.79
CA ALA A 265 5.08 24.01 6.56
C ALA A 265 6.01 24.75 7.52
N ARG A 266 6.90 24.03 8.22
CA ARG A 266 7.91 24.62 9.10
C ARG A 266 8.85 25.54 8.31
N ASP A 267 9.40 25.07 7.21
CA ASP A 267 10.37 25.82 6.43
C ASP A 267 9.71 27.05 5.79
N ARG A 268 8.47 26.90 5.36
CA ARG A 268 7.64 28.05 4.92
C ARG A 268 7.43 29.06 6.04
N ALA A 269 7.08 28.61 7.24
CA ALA A 269 6.82 29.49 8.37
C ALA A 269 8.09 30.26 8.81
N VAL A 270 9.24 29.62 8.78
CA VAL A 270 10.54 30.26 9.09
C VAL A 270 10.94 31.26 8.02
N GLY A 271 10.74 30.94 6.74
CA GLY A 271 11.18 31.80 5.63
C GLY A 271 10.25 32.97 5.31
N ARG A 272 8.93 32.84 5.56
CA ARG A 272 7.95 33.85 5.17
C ARG A 272 7.85 35.00 6.19
N ARG A 273 7.92 36.25 5.69
CA ARG A 273 7.65 37.45 6.48
C ARG A 273 6.26 38.02 6.16
N MET A 274 5.55 38.46 7.21
CA MET A 274 4.27 39.17 7.14
C MET A 274 4.01 39.96 8.43
N PHE A 275 3.30 41.07 8.35
CA PHE A 275 3.01 41.94 9.51
C PHE A 275 4.26 42.31 10.33
N GLY A 276 5.39 42.52 9.68
CA GLY A 276 6.65 42.88 10.35
C GLY A 276 7.42 41.76 11.02
N ALA A 277 6.87 40.52 11.08
CA ALA A 277 7.46 39.35 11.73
C ALA A 277 7.61 38.15 10.76
N ARG A 278 8.25 37.07 11.19
CA ARG A 278 8.18 35.80 10.47
C ARG A 278 6.83 35.16 10.76
N LEU A 279 6.29 34.37 9.82
CA LEU A 279 5.08 33.57 10.05
C LEU A 279 5.26 32.64 11.28
N ALA A 280 6.47 32.11 11.48
CA ALA A 280 6.81 31.26 12.64
C ALA A 280 6.73 31.98 14.00
N ASP A 281 6.73 33.30 14.02
CA ASP A 281 6.64 34.12 15.25
C ASP A 281 5.17 34.38 15.64
N LEU A 282 4.21 34.04 14.79
CA LEU A 282 2.78 34.26 15.01
C LEU A 282 2.16 33.09 15.80
N PRO A 283 1.40 33.34 16.90
CA PRO A 283 0.88 32.29 17.78
C PRO A 283 0.02 31.24 17.08
N LEU A 284 -0.80 31.63 16.08
CA LEU A 284 -1.65 30.68 15.33
C LEU A 284 -0.84 29.75 14.43
N ALA A 285 0.27 30.23 13.85
CA ALA A 285 1.17 29.38 13.08
C ALA A 285 1.92 28.39 13.97
N GLN A 286 2.35 28.84 15.16
CA GLN A 286 2.98 27.97 16.16
C GLN A 286 2.01 26.89 16.65
N ALA A 287 0.75 27.23 16.93
CA ALA A 287 -0.29 26.26 17.31
C ALA A 287 -0.52 25.22 16.20
N ALA A 288 -0.64 25.68 14.95
CA ALA A 288 -0.81 24.76 13.82
C ALA A 288 0.36 23.78 13.66
N LEU A 289 1.60 24.27 13.75
CA LEU A 289 2.79 23.41 13.68
C LEU A 289 2.88 22.42 14.84
N ALA A 290 2.48 22.82 16.05
CA ALA A 290 2.44 21.93 17.22
C ALA A 290 1.40 20.82 17.04
N ASP A 291 0.18 21.15 16.57
CA ASP A 291 -0.87 20.17 16.27
C ASP A 291 -0.45 19.19 15.16
N MET A 292 0.21 19.70 14.10
CA MET A 292 0.74 18.86 13.03
C MET A 292 1.79 17.87 13.58
N ALA A 293 2.74 18.33 14.37
CA ALA A 293 3.78 17.49 14.96
C ALA A 293 3.20 16.39 15.87
N ALA A 294 2.26 16.75 16.76
CA ALA A 294 1.58 15.79 17.64
C ALA A 294 0.82 14.71 16.84
N ARG A 295 0.13 15.08 15.76
CA ARG A 295 -0.59 14.14 14.89
C ARG A 295 0.36 13.20 14.16
N VAL A 296 1.50 13.68 13.68
CA VAL A 296 2.52 12.88 13.02
C VAL A 296 3.08 11.83 13.98
N ASP A 297 3.48 12.23 15.19
CA ASP A 297 4.08 11.30 16.16
C ASP A 297 3.07 10.29 16.69
N ALA A 298 1.83 10.70 16.97
CA ALA A 298 0.76 9.77 17.36
C ALA A 298 0.50 8.72 16.27
N SER A 299 0.50 9.13 15.00
CA SER A 299 0.32 8.21 13.86
C SER A 299 1.49 7.24 13.73
N ALA A 300 2.72 7.72 13.89
CA ALA A 300 3.92 6.88 13.85
C ALA A 300 3.91 5.84 14.99
N LEU A 301 3.59 6.24 16.23
CA LEU A 301 3.50 5.34 17.38
C LEU A 301 2.51 4.19 17.14
N LEU A 302 1.31 4.48 16.64
CA LEU A 302 0.32 3.45 16.33
C LEU A 302 0.79 2.54 15.19
N THR A 303 1.38 3.12 14.14
CA THR A 303 1.87 2.38 12.97
C THR A 303 2.96 1.39 13.37
N TYR A 304 3.98 1.85 14.08
CA TYR A 304 5.11 1.00 14.44
C TYR A 304 4.82 0.03 15.58
N ARG A 305 3.86 0.35 16.47
CA ARG A 305 3.30 -0.63 17.40
C ARG A 305 2.65 -1.79 16.64
N ALA A 306 1.80 -1.50 15.67
CA ALA A 306 1.13 -2.53 14.86
C ALA A 306 2.13 -3.40 14.08
N ALA A 307 3.11 -2.76 13.43
CA ALA A 307 4.17 -3.45 12.68
C ALA A 307 5.01 -4.36 13.60
N TRP A 308 5.40 -3.87 14.77
CA TRP A 308 6.17 -4.61 15.76
C TRP A 308 5.44 -5.83 16.28
N LEU A 309 4.15 -5.72 16.63
CA LEU A 309 3.32 -6.84 17.07
C LEU A 309 3.21 -7.91 15.97
N HIS A 310 2.98 -7.48 14.71
CA HIS A 310 2.95 -8.40 13.59
C HIS A 310 4.25 -9.20 13.43
N ASP A 311 5.41 -8.54 13.55
CA ASP A 311 6.71 -9.19 13.41
C ASP A 311 7.06 -10.10 14.59
N LEU A 312 6.41 -9.93 15.76
CA LEU A 312 6.46 -10.87 16.88
C LEU A 312 5.57 -12.11 16.67
N GLY A 313 4.79 -12.18 15.57
CA GLY A 313 3.83 -13.25 15.32
C GLY A 313 2.52 -13.09 16.10
N GLU A 314 2.30 -11.93 16.73
CA GLU A 314 1.07 -11.64 17.46
C GLU A 314 -0.09 -11.32 16.47
N ARG A 315 -1.31 -11.56 16.94
CA ARG A 315 -2.51 -11.15 16.21
C ARG A 315 -2.70 -9.63 16.34
N ALA A 316 -2.40 -8.90 15.30
CA ALA A 316 -2.40 -7.42 15.29
C ALA A 316 -3.46 -6.81 14.35
N VAL A 317 -4.59 -7.49 14.12
CA VAL A 317 -5.63 -7.05 13.17
C VAL A 317 -6.28 -5.73 13.61
N GLY A 318 -6.61 -5.61 14.89
CA GLY A 318 -7.17 -4.38 15.47
C GLY A 318 -6.19 -3.22 15.42
N GLU A 319 -4.93 -3.47 15.78
CA GLU A 319 -3.86 -2.47 15.76
C GLU A 319 -3.54 -1.99 14.34
N ALA A 320 -3.48 -2.88 13.37
CA ALA A 320 -3.27 -2.54 11.96
C ALA A 320 -4.42 -1.65 11.43
N ALA A 321 -5.67 -2.01 11.75
CA ALA A 321 -6.83 -1.22 11.38
C ALA A 321 -6.84 0.16 12.06
N MET A 322 -6.51 0.22 13.35
CA MET A 322 -6.39 1.48 14.12
C MET A 322 -5.28 2.36 13.56
N ALA A 323 -4.11 1.79 13.30
CA ALA A 323 -2.97 2.50 12.71
C ALA A 323 -3.33 3.10 11.36
N LYS A 324 -3.91 2.31 10.45
CA LYS A 324 -4.31 2.76 9.11
C LYS A 324 -5.34 3.88 9.20
N MET A 325 -6.39 3.70 9.98
CA MET A 325 -7.43 4.70 10.17
C MET A 325 -6.87 6.02 10.69
N VAL A 326 -6.13 5.99 11.80
CA VAL A 326 -5.64 7.21 12.47
C VAL A 326 -4.57 7.90 11.62
N ALA A 327 -3.61 7.15 11.06
CA ALA A 327 -2.52 7.74 10.28
C ALA A 327 -3.04 8.42 9.01
N THR A 328 -3.97 7.80 8.27
CA THR A 328 -4.50 8.39 7.03
C THR A 328 -5.39 9.61 7.29
N GLU A 329 -6.21 9.60 8.37
CA GLU A 329 -6.99 10.76 8.78
C GLU A 329 -6.11 11.92 9.25
N ASN A 330 -5.07 11.62 10.03
CA ASN A 330 -4.12 12.63 10.50
C ASN A 330 -3.27 13.17 9.34
N ALA A 331 -2.83 12.35 8.40
CA ALA A 331 -2.10 12.81 7.22
C ALA A 331 -2.91 13.83 6.41
N GLN A 332 -4.20 13.58 6.20
CA GLN A 332 -5.09 14.53 5.53
C GLN A 332 -5.13 15.87 6.27
N ARG A 333 -5.27 15.86 7.61
CA ARG A 333 -5.32 17.07 8.44
C ARG A 333 -3.99 17.82 8.46
N VAL A 334 -2.87 17.09 8.52
CA VAL A 334 -1.52 17.68 8.51
C VAL A 334 -1.22 18.33 7.16
N VAL A 335 -1.55 17.65 6.06
CA VAL A 335 -1.34 18.20 4.71
C VAL A 335 -2.25 19.40 4.46
N ASP A 336 -3.52 19.35 4.90
CA ASP A 336 -4.45 20.48 4.80
C ASP A 336 -3.91 21.72 5.55
N ALA A 337 -3.41 21.53 6.77
CA ALA A 337 -2.78 22.61 7.53
C ALA A 337 -1.51 23.16 6.86
N ALA A 338 -0.70 22.31 6.20
CA ALA A 338 0.46 22.73 5.44
C ALA A 338 0.07 23.60 4.23
N VAL A 339 -0.95 23.17 3.46
CA VAL A 339 -1.52 23.95 2.36
C VAL A 339 -2.00 25.33 2.86
N GLN A 340 -2.70 25.36 4.00
CA GLN A 340 -3.18 26.60 4.61
C GLN A 340 -2.03 27.54 5.00
N LEU A 341 -0.94 27.03 5.60
CA LEU A 341 0.24 27.82 5.97
C LEU A 341 1.02 28.34 4.73
N TRP A 342 0.93 27.61 3.61
CA TRP A 342 1.52 28.06 2.35
C TRP A 342 0.70 29.17 1.68
N GLY A 343 -0.58 29.33 2.01
CA GLY A 343 -1.49 30.31 1.43
C GLY A 343 -1.75 30.05 -0.05
N GLY A 344 -1.84 31.08 -0.89
CA GLY A 344 -2.12 30.95 -2.32
C GLY A 344 -1.16 29.99 -3.06
N LEU A 345 0.11 29.92 -2.66
CA LEU A 345 1.05 28.96 -3.22
C LEU A 345 0.68 27.52 -2.86
N GLY A 346 0.05 27.28 -1.72
CA GLY A 346 -0.36 25.95 -1.28
C GLY A 346 -1.40 25.28 -2.18
N VAL A 347 -2.15 26.05 -2.95
CA VAL A 347 -3.13 25.55 -3.94
C VAL A 347 -2.64 25.69 -5.38
N THR A 348 -1.38 26.10 -5.56
CA THR A 348 -0.78 26.27 -6.89
C THR A 348 -0.17 24.93 -7.33
N ARG A 349 -0.60 24.43 -8.50
CA ARG A 349 -0.09 23.18 -9.09
C ARG A 349 1.43 23.23 -9.24
N GLY A 350 2.10 22.12 -8.92
CA GLY A 350 3.56 22.00 -8.96
C GLY A 350 4.26 22.33 -7.65
N THR A 351 3.55 22.74 -6.60
CA THR A 351 4.12 22.81 -5.25
C THR A 351 3.99 21.46 -4.54
N VAL A 352 4.95 21.17 -3.65
CA VAL A 352 4.99 19.89 -2.93
C VAL A 352 3.74 19.69 -2.07
N VAL A 353 3.27 20.73 -1.37
CA VAL A 353 2.11 20.61 -0.47
C VAL A 353 0.81 20.37 -1.23
N GLU A 354 0.65 20.93 -2.43
CA GLU A 354 -0.49 20.67 -3.31
C GLU A 354 -0.46 19.23 -3.82
N ALA A 355 0.71 18.75 -4.25
CA ALA A 355 0.87 17.37 -4.70
C ALA A 355 0.60 16.38 -3.54
N LEU A 356 1.08 16.66 -2.33
CA LEU A 356 0.78 15.88 -1.13
C LEU A 356 -0.72 15.83 -0.83
N TYR A 357 -1.46 16.93 -1.04
CA TYR A 357 -2.91 16.99 -0.82
C TYR A 357 -3.66 15.99 -1.71
N ARG A 358 -3.25 15.86 -2.96
CA ARG A 358 -3.80 14.87 -3.89
C ARG A 358 -3.40 13.43 -3.51
N GLN A 359 -2.17 13.21 -3.07
CA GLN A 359 -1.66 11.90 -2.68
C GLN A 359 -2.40 11.33 -1.47
N VAL A 360 -2.56 12.09 -0.40
CA VAL A 360 -3.10 11.56 0.86
C VAL A 360 -4.59 11.25 0.79
N ARG A 361 -5.33 11.83 -0.16
CA ARG A 361 -6.79 11.68 -0.21
C ARG A 361 -7.23 10.24 -0.42
N ALA A 362 -6.54 9.50 -1.29
CA ALA A 362 -6.86 8.13 -1.63
C ALA A 362 -6.52 7.12 -0.51
N LEU A 363 -5.55 7.44 0.37
CA LEU A 363 -5.14 6.58 1.49
C LEU A 363 -6.30 6.22 2.43
N ARG A 364 -7.28 7.07 2.55
CA ARG A 364 -8.48 6.88 3.39
C ARG A 364 -9.50 5.94 2.76
N ILE A 365 -9.32 5.57 1.47
CA ILE A 365 -10.26 4.80 0.66
C ILE A 365 -9.75 3.40 0.39
N TYR A 366 -8.56 3.27 -0.21
CA TYR A 366 -8.06 1.98 -0.62
C TYR A 366 -7.55 1.12 0.56
N GLU A 367 -7.35 -0.17 0.31
CA GLU A 367 -6.98 -1.20 1.31
C GLU A 367 -7.89 -1.22 2.55
N GLY A 368 -9.18 -0.94 2.31
CA GLY A 368 -10.21 -0.84 3.33
C GLY A 368 -10.43 0.59 3.79
N ALA A 369 -11.58 1.17 3.42
CA ALA A 369 -11.97 2.53 3.76
C ALA A 369 -11.96 2.78 5.28
N THR A 370 -11.85 4.05 5.69
CA THR A 370 -11.87 4.45 7.11
C THR A 370 -13.06 3.83 7.86
N GLU A 371 -14.22 3.75 7.23
CA GLU A 371 -15.44 3.16 7.79
C GLU A 371 -15.28 1.66 8.04
N VAL A 372 -14.66 0.94 7.11
CA VAL A 372 -14.35 -0.49 7.26
C VAL A 372 -13.34 -0.71 8.41
N GLN A 373 -12.31 0.15 8.51
CA GLN A 373 -11.35 0.05 9.62
C GLN A 373 -12.02 0.25 10.98
N ARG A 374 -12.99 1.18 11.09
CA ARG A 374 -13.79 1.37 12.31
C ARG A 374 -14.53 0.09 12.71
N LEU A 375 -15.15 -0.59 11.73
CA LEU A 375 -15.84 -1.86 12.00
C LEU A 375 -14.87 -2.96 12.44
N VAL A 376 -13.67 -3.03 11.85
CA VAL A 376 -12.65 -4.00 12.26
C VAL A 376 -12.19 -3.72 13.71
N VAL A 377 -11.86 -2.48 14.04
CA VAL A 377 -11.45 -2.09 15.41
C VAL A 377 -12.53 -2.42 16.43
N ALA A 378 -13.80 -2.06 16.13
CA ALA A 378 -14.92 -2.34 17.03
C ALA A 378 -15.13 -3.85 17.24
N ARG A 379 -15.02 -4.66 16.17
CA ARG A 379 -15.14 -6.11 16.24
C ARG A 379 -14.06 -6.75 17.11
N GLU A 380 -12.80 -6.35 16.94
CA GLU A 380 -11.71 -6.88 17.75
C GLU A 380 -11.89 -6.49 19.24
N LEU A 381 -12.25 -5.25 19.53
CA LEU A 381 -12.52 -4.78 20.90
C LEU A 381 -13.66 -5.58 21.57
N LEU A 382 -14.77 -5.81 20.85
CA LEU A 382 -15.91 -6.56 21.39
C LEU A 382 -15.60 -8.05 21.56
N ARG A 383 -14.70 -8.61 20.76
CA ARG A 383 -14.23 -9.99 20.91
C ARG A 383 -13.38 -10.19 22.18
N GLU A 384 -12.51 -9.22 22.51
CA GLU A 384 -11.71 -9.25 23.74
C GLU A 384 -12.55 -9.11 25.01
N GLY A 385 -13.66 -8.36 24.97
CA GLY A 385 -14.57 -8.14 26.10
C GLY A 385 -15.60 -9.25 26.34
N GLY A 386 -15.80 -10.16 25.39
CA GLY A 386 -16.74 -11.28 25.46
C GLY A 386 -15.96 -12.59 25.46
N GLY A 387 -15.68 -13.15 26.66
CA GLY A 387 -15.12 -14.49 26.75
C GLY A 387 -15.94 -15.49 25.91
N GLU A 388 -15.26 -16.15 24.97
CA GLU A 388 -15.73 -17.25 24.12
C GLU A 388 -17.22 -17.23 23.73
N SER A 389 -17.58 -16.57 22.67
CA SER A 389 -18.82 -16.84 21.94
C SER A 389 -18.54 -17.11 20.47
N ARG A 390 -18.57 -18.39 20.18
CA ARG A 390 -18.95 -19.10 18.93
C ARG A 390 -18.79 -18.35 17.60
N GLY A 391 -17.91 -18.88 16.77
CA GLY A 391 -18.05 -19.12 15.34
C GLY A 391 -18.83 -18.08 14.53
N ALA A 392 -18.08 -17.06 14.03
CA ALA A 392 -18.43 -16.36 12.80
C ALA A 392 -17.13 -16.01 12.07
N ASP A 393 -16.47 -17.02 11.52
CA ASP A 393 -15.51 -16.87 10.45
C ASP A 393 -16.31 -16.60 9.17
N GLY A 394 -16.65 -15.35 8.95
CA GLY A 394 -17.42 -14.98 7.78
C GLY A 394 -17.87 -13.53 7.82
N VAL A 395 -16.97 -12.57 7.60
CA VAL A 395 -17.12 -11.34 6.78
C VAL A 395 -15.73 -10.69 6.63
#